data_87898b058cd39c63e72a02331b344c1f
#
_entry.id   87898b058cd39c63e72a02331b344c1f
#
_cell.length_a   1.000
_cell.length_b   1.000
_cell.length_c   1.000
_cell.angle_alpha   90.00
_cell.angle_beta   90.00
_cell.angle_gamma   90.00
#
_symmetry.space_group_name_H-M   'P 1'
#
loop_
_entity.id
_entity.type
_entity.pdbx_description
1 polymer ?
#
loop_
_entity_poly.entity_id
_entity_poly.type
_entity_poly.pdbx_seq_one_letter_code
_entity_poly.pdbx_strand_id
1 'polypeptide(L)'
;MIPKLAHRRILVVEDVQETRDSIKALLTRDGYHVDSSRDEEEAIEKILRHRPDLILISLGGTPEQIVSISQRIRLRGGLGEETPVVIFSLASTQEGAEDELGGNIYITAPDNFNQLRALLTRVVRGILRAQ
;
A
#
# COMPACT_ATOMS: atom_id res chain seq x y z
N MET A 1 13.97 -5.37 -21.57
CA MET A 1 12.69 -4.63 -21.54
C MET A 1 12.29 -4.38 -20.09
N ILE A 2 11.92 -3.16 -19.78
CA ILE A 2 11.47 -2.82 -18.44
C ILE A 2 10.03 -3.30 -18.26
N PRO A 3 9.74 -4.13 -17.24
CA PRO A 3 8.37 -4.58 -17.01
C PRO A 3 7.44 -3.40 -16.72
N LYS A 4 6.20 -3.49 -17.16
CA LYS A 4 5.20 -2.45 -16.87
C LYS A 4 5.01 -2.24 -15.37
N LEU A 5 5.23 -3.30 -14.56
CA LEU A 5 5.16 -3.21 -13.10
C LEU A 5 6.08 -2.12 -12.54
N ALA A 6 7.28 -1.97 -13.14
CA ALA A 6 8.30 -1.04 -12.67
C ALA A 6 7.90 0.44 -12.85
N HIS A 7 6.82 0.73 -13.58
CA HIS A 7 6.35 2.10 -13.78
C HIS A 7 5.12 2.42 -12.93
N ARG A 8 4.67 1.48 -12.11
CA ARG A 8 3.51 1.71 -11.25
C ARG A 8 3.88 2.59 -10.06
N ARG A 9 2.92 3.40 -9.62
CA ARG A 9 3.10 4.32 -8.50
C ARG A 9 2.49 3.75 -7.24
N ILE A 10 3.28 3.71 -6.18
CA ILE A 10 2.83 3.26 -4.86
C ILE A 10 2.88 4.44 -3.90
N LEU A 11 1.79 4.65 -3.15
CA LEU A 11 1.77 5.58 -2.05
C LEU A 11 1.97 4.80 -0.76
N VAL A 12 3.01 5.14 -0.01
CA VAL A 12 3.31 4.54 1.29
C VAL A 12 2.81 5.47 2.38
N VAL A 13 2.01 4.94 3.30
CA VAL A 13 1.52 5.68 4.48
C VAL A 13 2.11 5.02 5.72
N GLU A 14 3.11 5.67 6.34
CA GLU A 14 3.85 5.13 7.48
C GLU A 14 4.23 6.28 8.40
N ASP A 15 3.89 6.15 9.69
CA ASP A 15 4.11 7.24 10.64
C ASP A 15 5.55 7.32 11.19
N VAL A 16 6.30 6.22 11.16
CA VAL A 16 7.69 6.20 11.61
C VAL A 16 8.62 6.56 10.46
N GLN A 17 9.35 7.65 10.57
CA GLN A 17 10.18 8.15 9.47
C GLN A 17 11.21 7.14 8.97
N GLU A 18 11.93 6.49 9.88
CA GLU A 18 12.97 5.52 9.47
C GLU A 18 12.37 4.36 8.69
N THR A 19 11.24 3.84 9.16
CA THR A 19 10.53 2.75 8.47
C THR A 19 10.01 3.23 7.12
N ARG A 20 9.43 4.42 7.08
CA ARG A 20 8.91 5.02 5.84
C ARG A 20 10.01 5.16 4.80
N ASP A 21 11.17 5.67 5.20
CA ASP A 21 12.31 5.86 4.30
C ASP A 21 12.85 4.53 3.80
N SER A 22 12.90 3.52 4.67
CA SER A 22 13.36 2.18 4.31
C SER A 22 12.43 1.52 3.29
N ILE A 23 11.12 1.61 3.51
CA ILE A 23 10.14 1.05 2.58
C ILE A 23 10.25 1.76 1.23
N LYS A 24 10.34 3.09 1.25
CA LYS A 24 10.46 3.86 0.01
C LYS A 24 11.71 3.47 -0.77
N ALA A 25 12.85 3.34 -0.09
CA ALA A 25 14.11 2.97 -0.74
C ALA A 25 14.02 1.60 -1.40
N LEU A 26 13.44 0.62 -0.70
CA LEU A 26 13.31 -0.73 -1.21
C LEU A 26 12.39 -0.80 -2.44
N LEU A 27 11.24 -0.16 -2.37
CA LEU A 27 10.29 -0.18 -3.48
C LEU A 27 10.81 0.62 -4.68
N THR A 28 11.51 1.71 -4.43
CA THR A 28 12.16 2.47 -5.51
C THR A 28 13.22 1.61 -6.22
N ARG A 29 13.97 0.83 -5.44
CA ARG A 29 14.96 -0.10 -6.02
C ARG A 29 14.28 -1.16 -6.90
N ASP A 30 13.05 -1.56 -6.55
CA ASP A 30 12.28 -2.52 -7.34
C ASP A 30 11.71 -1.90 -8.61
N GLY A 31 11.86 -0.59 -8.80
CA GLY A 31 11.44 0.10 -10.02
C GLY A 31 10.12 0.86 -9.90
N TYR A 32 9.47 0.85 -8.75
CA TYR A 32 8.24 1.61 -8.55
C TYR A 32 8.51 3.10 -8.39
N HIS A 33 7.55 3.93 -8.80
CA HIS A 33 7.51 5.33 -8.39
C HIS A 33 6.86 5.38 -7.02
N VAL A 34 7.55 5.91 -6.02
CA VAL A 34 7.07 5.86 -4.64
C VAL A 34 6.90 7.26 -4.08
N ASP A 35 5.67 7.56 -3.68
CA ASP A 35 5.38 8.71 -2.83
C ASP A 35 5.21 8.20 -1.40
N SER A 36 5.57 9.00 -0.42
CA SER A 36 5.43 8.60 0.97
C SER A 36 4.74 9.68 1.78
N SER A 37 4.01 9.25 2.80
CA SER A 37 3.28 10.14 3.69
C SER A 37 3.30 9.57 5.11
N ARG A 38 3.13 10.45 6.10
CA ARG A 38 3.21 10.06 7.51
C ARG A 38 1.84 9.84 8.14
N ASP A 39 0.78 10.35 7.51
CA ASP A 39 -0.58 10.25 8.04
C ASP A 39 -1.62 10.37 6.93
N GLU A 40 -2.89 10.28 7.32
CA GLU A 40 -4.01 10.33 6.40
C GLU A 40 -4.06 11.64 5.61
N GLU A 41 -3.86 12.77 6.26
CA GLU A 41 -3.96 14.07 5.61
C GLU A 41 -2.88 14.26 4.54
N GLU A 42 -1.64 13.90 4.87
CA GLU A 42 -0.54 13.99 3.91
C GLU A 42 -0.75 13.01 2.76
N ALA A 43 -1.30 11.82 3.05
CA ALA A 43 -1.62 10.85 2.02
C ALA A 43 -2.59 11.42 1.00
N ILE A 44 -3.64 12.09 1.47
CA ILE A 44 -4.64 12.68 0.58
C ILE A 44 -4.01 13.79 -0.28
N GLU A 45 -3.16 14.63 0.31
CA GLU A 45 -2.45 15.66 -0.45
C GLU A 45 -1.61 15.05 -1.58
N LYS A 46 -0.92 13.95 -1.29
CA LYS A 46 -0.09 13.26 -2.28
C LYS A 46 -0.93 12.68 -3.40
N ILE A 47 -2.06 12.05 -3.06
CA ILE A 47 -2.98 11.47 -4.04
C ILE A 47 -3.50 12.54 -5.01
N LEU A 48 -3.83 13.71 -4.49
CA LEU A 48 -4.35 14.80 -5.32
C LEU A 48 -3.31 15.35 -6.28
N ARG A 49 -2.02 15.16 -5.98
CA ARG A 49 -0.94 15.55 -6.87
C ARG A 49 -0.59 14.46 -7.87
N HIS A 50 -0.54 13.22 -7.41
CA HIS A 50 -0.15 12.06 -8.21
C HIS A 50 -0.99 10.85 -7.82
N ARG A 51 -1.88 10.43 -8.70
CA ARG A 51 -2.76 9.28 -8.45
C ARG A 51 -1.94 8.00 -8.32
N PRO A 52 -2.04 7.28 -7.20
CA PRO A 52 -1.31 6.03 -7.04
C PRO A 52 -2.05 4.87 -7.72
N ASP A 53 -1.29 3.84 -8.05
CA ASP A 53 -1.85 2.56 -8.53
C ASP A 53 -2.12 1.61 -7.36
N LEU A 54 -1.47 1.85 -6.23
CA LEU A 54 -1.61 1.02 -5.03
C LEU A 54 -1.27 1.87 -3.81
N ILE A 55 -1.96 1.62 -2.70
CA ILE A 55 -1.68 2.28 -1.42
C ILE A 55 -1.19 1.22 -0.42
N LEU A 56 -0.03 1.43 0.16
CA LEU A 56 0.52 0.58 1.22
C LEU A 56 0.43 1.34 2.53
N ILE A 57 -0.32 0.80 3.49
CA ILE A 57 -0.53 1.44 4.79
C ILE A 57 0.12 0.63 5.89
N SER A 58 0.98 1.29 6.65
CA SER A 58 1.66 0.72 7.80
C SER A 58 1.54 1.72 8.96
N LEU A 59 0.39 1.71 9.61
CA LEU A 59 0.07 2.61 10.72
C LEU A 59 -0.28 1.81 11.96
N GLY A 60 -0.06 2.40 13.14
CA GLY A 60 -0.51 1.81 14.39
C GLY A 60 -2.03 1.90 14.53
N GLY A 61 -2.59 0.96 15.28
CA GLY A 61 -4.02 0.91 15.54
C GLY A 61 -4.60 -0.49 15.32
N THR A 62 -5.90 -0.62 15.55
CA THR A 62 -6.58 -1.88 15.29
C THR A 62 -6.82 -2.04 13.78
N PRO A 63 -7.00 -3.29 13.30
CA PRO A 63 -7.31 -3.51 11.89
C PRO A 63 -8.52 -2.73 11.42
N GLU A 64 -9.57 -2.66 12.24
CA GLU A 64 -10.79 -1.95 11.91
C GLU A 64 -10.52 -0.45 11.74
N GLN A 65 -9.67 0.13 12.60
CA GLN A 65 -9.29 1.54 12.48
C GLN A 65 -8.53 1.80 11.20
N ILE A 66 -7.59 0.91 10.85
CA ILE A 66 -6.77 1.07 9.66
C ILE A 66 -7.60 0.88 8.39
N VAL A 67 -8.53 -0.08 8.39
CA VAL A 67 -9.46 -0.25 7.26
C VAL A 67 -10.29 1.01 7.06
N SER A 68 -10.80 1.60 8.15
CA SER A 68 -11.56 2.85 8.06
C SER A 68 -10.73 3.98 7.49
N ILE A 69 -9.46 4.10 7.92
CA ILE A 69 -8.53 5.09 7.38
C ILE A 69 -8.33 4.87 5.87
N SER A 70 -8.14 3.62 5.45
CA SER A 70 -7.93 3.30 4.04
C SER A 70 -9.14 3.68 3.19
N GLN A 71 -10.34 3.44 3.69
CA GLN A 71 -11.57 3.80 2.99
C GLN A 71 -11.72 5.31 2.87
N ARG A 72 -11.40 6.07 3.93
CA ARG A 72 -11.44 7.53 3.89
C ARG A 72 -10.41 8.10 2.93
N ILE A 73 -9.20 7.53 2.92
CA ILE A 73 -8.14 7.96 2.00
C ILE A 73 -8.61 7.81 0.56
N ARG A 74 -9.20 6.65 0.21
CA ARG A 74 -9.74 6.46 -1.14
C ARG A 74 -10.83 7.46 -1.46
N LEU A 75 -11.80 7.62 -0.57
CA LEU A 75 -12.94 8.50 -0.80
C LEU A 75 -12.51 9.95 -0.94
N ARG A 76 -11.72 10.46 0.00
CA ARG A 76 -11.26 11.85 0.00
C ARG A 76 -10.26 12.14 -1.11
N GLY A 77 -9.52 11.13 -1.53
CA GLY A 77 -8.58 11.24 -2.65
C GLY A 77 -9.21 11.06 -4.03
N GLY A 78 -10.52 10.81 -4.09
CA GLY A 78 -11.21 10.61 -5.35
C GLY A 78 -10.91 9.27 -6.00
N LEU A 79 -10.55 8.26 -5.21
CA LEU A 79 -10.23 6.92 -5.68
C LEU A 79 -11.39 5.96 -5.36
N GLY A 80 -11.53 4.93 -6.18
CA GLY A 80 -12.52 3.87 -5.94
C GLY A 80 -11.85 2.57 -5.51
N GLU A 81 -12.62 1.49 -5.59
CA GLU A 81 -12.11 0.15 -5.25
C GLU A 81 -11.11 -0.38 -6.28
N GLU A 82 -10.99 0.27 -7.43
CA GLU A 82 -10.00 -0.12 -8.44
C GLU A 82 -8.56 0.14 -7.96
N THR A 83 -8.39 1.01 -6.95
CA THR A 83 -7.08 1.25 -6.35
C THR A 83 -6.92 0.34 -5.14
N PRO A 84 -6.11 -0.72 -5.24
CA PRO A 84 -5.93 -1.65 -4.13
C PRO A 84 -5.20 -1.01 -2.96
N VAL A 85 -5.55 -1.49 -1.76
CA VAL A 85 -4.89 -1.09 -0.51
C VAL A 85 -4.30 -2.35 0.12
N VAL A 86 -3.03 -2.29 0.47
CA VAL A 86 -2.35 -3.34 1.24
C VAL A 86 -2.04 -2.76 2.61
N ILE A 87 -2.57 -3.40 3.64
CA ILE A 87 -2.36 -3.01 5.04
C ILE A 87 -1.35 -3.94 5.67
N PHE A 88 -0.25 -3.35 6.17
CA PHE A 88 0.72 -4.06 6.97
C PHE A 88 0.32 -3.94 8.44
N SER A 89 -0.03 -5.05 9.07
CA SER A 89 -0.43 -5.03 10.48
C SER A 89 0.03 -6.30 11.20
N LEU A 90 0.70 -6.11 12.31
CA LEU A 90 1.13 -7.22 13.17
C LEU A 90 0.11 -7.54 14.25
N ALA A 91 -0.92 -6.70 14.40
CA ALA A 91 -1.81 -6.77 15.56
C ALA A 91 -2.90 -7.84 15.47
N SER A 92 -3.27 -8.30 14.28
CA SER A 92 -4.49 -9.09 14.10
C SER A 92 -4.32 -10.37 13.33
N THR A 93 -3.16 -10.61 12.75
CA THR A 93 -2.98 -11.75 11.86
C THR A 93 -1.71 -12.48 12.26
N GLN A 94 -1.69 -13.77 12.05
CA GLN A 94 -0.49 -14.55 12.34
C GLN A 94 0.62 -14.11 11.38
N GLU A 95 1.86 -14.16 11.86
CA GLU A 95 3.03 -13.85 11.06
C GLU A 95 3.01 -14.69 9.77
N GLY A 96 3.20 -14.03 8.64
CA GLY A 96 3.13 -14.65 7.32
C GLY A 96 1.75 -14.73 6.71
N ALA A 97 0.69 -14.36 7.45
CA ALA A 97 -0.67 -14.43 6.93
C ALA A 97 -0.97 -13.29 5.94
N GLU A 98 -1.82 -13.60 4.97
CA GLU A 98 -2.30 -12.64 3.99
C GLU A 98 -3.79 -12.86 3.80
N ASP A 99 -4.60 -11.85 4.11
CA ASP A 99 -6.05 -11.94 4.01
C ASP A 99 -6.60 -10.85 3.10
N GLU A 100 -7.57 -11.21 2.29
CA GLU A 100 -8.33 -10.24 1.51
C GLU A 100 -9.62 -9.92 2.26
N LEU A 101 -9.87 -8.63 2.53
CA LEU A 101 -11.00 -8.19 3.32
C LEU A 101 -12.22 -7.75 2.49
N GLY A 102 -12.12 -7.83 1.16
CA GLY A 102 -13.12 -7.28 0.26
C GLY A 102 -12.82 -5.83 -0.10
N GLY A 103 -13.51 -5.29 -1.12
CA GLY A 103 -13.28 -3.93 -1.57
C GLY A 103 -11.87 -3.66 -2.07
N ASN A 104 -11.16 -4.71 -2.48
CA ASN A 104 -9.78 -4.63 -2.95
C ASN A 104 -8.82 -4.15 -1.84
N ILE A 105 -9.07 -4.61 -0.60
CA ILE A 105 -8.25 -4.31 0.57
C ILE A 105 -7.64 -5.62 1.06
N TYR A 106 -6.33 -5.63 1.24
CA TYR A 106 -5.56 -6.79 1.70
C TYR A 106 -4.87 -6.43 3.01
N ILE A 107 -4.87 -7.35 3.96
CA ILE A 107 -4.13 -7.19 5.21
C ILE A 107 -3.08 -8.28 5.30
N THR A 108 -1.87 -7.92 5.71
CA THR A 108 -0.76 -8.86 5.81
C THR A 108 0.12 -8.56 7.01
N ALA A 109 0.72 -9.62 7.59
CA ALA A 109 1.78 -9.53 8.59
C ALA A 109 2.95 -10.36 8.07
N PRO A 110 3.70 -9.84 7.07
CA PRO A 110 4.73 -10.65 6.42
C PRO A 110 5.87 -11.01 7.37
N ASP A 111 6.41 -12.23 7.21
CA ASP A 111 7.59 -12.70 7.96
C ASP A 111 8.81 -11.85 7.66
N ASN A 112 8.89 -11.35 6.43
CA ASN A 112 10.04 -10.58 5.98
C ASN A 112 9.62 -9.67 4.83
N PHE A 113 10.53 -8.79 4.45
CA PHE A 113 10.24 -7.82 3.41
C PHE A 113 10.03 -8.45 2.03
N ASN A 114 10.68 -9.59 1.77
CA ASN A 114 10.50 -10.29 0.48
C ASN A 114 9.07 -10.79 0.30
N GLN A 115 8.42 -11.24 1.39
CA GLN A 115 7.02 -11.65 1.33
C GLN A 115 6.13 -10.45 0.98
N LEU A 116 6.37 -9.29 1.59
CA LEU A 116 5.63 -8.08 1.27
C LEU A 116 5.81 -7.71 -0.21
N ARG A 117 7.05 -7.74 -0.70
CA ARG A 117 7.34 -7.43 -2.10
C ARG A 117 6.60 -8.39 -3.06
N ALA A 118 6.54 -9.67 -2.71
CA ALA A 118 5.84 -10.66 -3.52
C ALA A 118 4.34 -10.38 -3.56
N LEU A 119 3.74 -10.01 -2.43
CA LEU A 119 2.33 -9.65 -2.37
C LEU A 119 2.04 -8.41 -3.22
N LEU A 120 2.86 -7.37 -3.09
CA LEU A 120 2.70 -6.15 -3.89
C LEU A 120 2.77 -6.47 -5.38
N THR A 121 3.69 -7.32 -5.80
CA THR A 121 3.83 -7.73 -7.21
C THR A 121 2.55 -8.42 -7.69
N ARG A 122 2.00 -9.34 -6.90
CA ARG A 122 0.76 -10.04 -7.27
C ARG A 122 -0.41 -9.09 -7.41
N VAL A 123 -0.55 -8.16 -6.49
CA VAL A 123 -1.64 -7.18 -6.50
C VAL A 123 -1.51 -6.26 -7.71
N VAL A 124 -0.30 -5.76 -7.99
CA VAL A 124 -0.06 -4.90 -9.15
C VAL A 124 -0.31 -5.64 -10.46
N ARG A 125 0.08 -6.92 -10.55
CA ARG A 125 -0.22 -7.75 -11.73
C ARG A 125 -1.73 -7.90 -11.92
N GLY A 126 -2.47 -8.00 -10.84
CA GLY A 126 -3.94 -8.02 -10.89
C GLY A 126 -4.49 -6.76 -11.54
N ILE A 127 -3.93 -5.60 -11.24
CA ILE A 127 -4.31 -4.33 -11.88
C ILE A 127 -4.09 -4.42 -13.38
N LEU A 128 -2.92 -4.91 -13.80
CA LEU A 128 -2.60 -5.02 -15.23
C LEU A 128 -3.55 -5.96 -15.97
N ARG A 129 -3.93 -7.07 -15.33
CA ARG A 129 -4.86 -8.03 -15.95
C ARG A 129 -6.29 -7.52 -16.04
N ALA A 130 -6.68 -6.62 -15.12
CA ALA A 130 -8.01 -6.03 -15.11
C ALA A 130 -8.19 -4.97 -16.20
N GLN A 131 -7.09 -4.49 -16.78
CA GLN A 131 -7.09 -3.53 -17.87
C GLN A 131 -7.07 -4.26 -19.22
#